data_e3470736b0915dc3e260fc8f529e02fe
#
_entry.id   e3470736b0915dc3e260fc8f529e02fe
#
_cell.length_a   1.000
_cell.length_b   1.000
_cell.length_c   1.000
_cell.angle_alpha   90.00
_cell.angle_beta   90.00
_cell.angle_gamma   90.00
#
_symmetry.space_group_name_H-M   'P 1'
#
loop_
_entity.id
_entity.type
_entity.pdbx_description
1 polymer ?
#
loop_
_entity_poly.entity_id
_entity_poly.type
_entity_poly.pdbx_seq_one_letter_code
_entity_poly.pdbx_strand_id
1 'polypeptide(L)'
;AKERPPNVLFIAVDDLNDWIGCLKGHPQAHTPNMDRLAAGGVLFTNAHCVAPACNPSRAAVFSGRMPGVTGVWSNQSGSLARRYPQARLLSTAFTESGYETLGAGKLLHSRGGKSFGEYFGVSQRWSPLSKQAVKYTRKELPGKATDNPRHLVEDSRGRKVVLPLNRMPSDRKPTEVDGESFDWGGWDVPDTDFGDTRITDWAIGKLKEAGDKPLFLALGYYRPHIPLWAPRRFFDRFRESSGELPPVKGADLNDLGEMGRKWAREAVTAGSHATVVEYGQWQAAVEAYLACTT
;
A
#
# COMPACT_ATOMS: atom_id res chain seq x y z
N ALA A 1 -22.19 -33.77 -16.92
CA ALA A 1 -21.55 -33.25 -15.71
C ALA A 1 -21.67 -31.73 -15.75
N LYS A 2 -22.12 -31.09 -14.67
CA LYS A 2 -22.06 -29.60 -14.56
C LYS A 2 -20.57 -29.22 -14.58
N GLU A 3 -20.20 -28.31 -15.47
CA GLU A 3 -18.85 -27.77 -15.49
C GLU A 3 -18.51 -27.15 -14.10
N ARG A 4 -17.30 -27.44 -13.63
CA ARG A 4 -16.79 -26.86 -12.39
C ARG A 4 -16.68 -25.35 -12.58
N PRO A 5 -17.19 -24.51 -11.64
CA PRO A 5 -16.96 -23.09 -11.70
C PRO A 5 -15.46 -22.74 -11.71
N PRO A 6 -15.02 -21.69 -12.42
CA PRO A 6 -13.62 -21.29 -12.49
C PRO A 6 -13.08 -20.86 -11.13
N ASN A 7 -11.79 -21.07 -10.90
CA ASN A 7 -11.10 -20.44 -9.79
C ASN A 7 -11.03 -18.92 -10.02
N VAL A 8 -11.12 -18.15 -8.93
CA VAL A 8 -11.04 -16.69 -8.96
C VAL A 8 -9.86 -16.24 -8.11
N LEU A 9 -8.88 -15.60 -8.75
CA LEU A 9 -7.80 -14.90 -8.07
C LEU A 9 -8.10 -13.39 -8.07
N PHE A 10 -8.33 -12.83 -6.89
CA PHE A 10 -8.58 -11.41 -6.69
C PHE A 10 -7.35 -10.74 -6.08
N ILE A 11 -6.72 -9.81 -6.80
CA ILE A 11 -5.55 -9.08 -6.32
C ILE A 11 -5.92 -7.59 -6.18
N ALA A 12 -5.79 -7.07 -4.97
CA ALA A 12 -5.95 -5.66 -4.66
C ALA A 12 -4.60 -5.05 -4.27
N VAL A 13 -4.20 -3.98 -4.95
CA VAL A 13 -2.96 -3.24 -4.68
C VAL A 13 -3.31 -1.89 -4.08
N ASP A 14 -2.75 -1.57 -2.91
CA ASP A 14 -3.09 -0.36 -2.18
C ASP A 14 -2.34 0.86 -2.74
N ASP A 15 -3.07 1.96 -2.98
CA ASP A 15 -2.55 3.24 -3.50
C ASP A 15 -1.83 3.12 -4.87
N LEU A 16 -2.15 2.11 -5.67
CA LEU A 16 -1.62 1.99 -7.02
C LEU A 16 -2.32 3.01 -7.95
N ASN A 17 -1.52 3.84 -8.63
CA ASN A 17 -1.96 4.76 -9.66
C ASN A 17 -1.69 4.18 -11.07
N ASP A 18 -1.78 5.02 -12.10
CA ASP A 18 -1.54 4.65 -13.50
C ASP A 18 -0.06 4.50 -13.89
N TRP A 19 0.88 4.61 -12.93
CA TRP A 19 2.32 4.41 -13.17
C TRP A 19 2.67 2.93 -13.27
N ILE A 20 1.99 2.25 -14.18
CA ILE A 20 2.23 0.86 -14.58
C ILE A 20 2.37 0.80 -16.10
N GLY A 21 3.14 -0.16 -16.62
CA GLY A 21 3.50 -0.22 -18.04
C GLY A 21 2.29 -0.24 -18.97
N CYS A 22 1.29 -1.06 -18.68
CA CYS A 22 0.09 -1.19 -19.51
C CYS A 22 -0.79 0.07 -19.55
N LEU A 23 -0.72 0.96 -18.56
CA LEU A 23 -1.43 2.25 -18.54
C LEU A 23 -0.55 3.42 -19.01
N LYS A 24 0.77 3.25 -19.07
CA LYS A 24 1.74 4.23 -19.55
C LYS A 24 1.74 5.56 -18.76
N GLY A 25 1.34 5.54 -17.50
CA GLY A 25 1.27 6.75 -16.66
C GLY A 25 2.64 7.32 -16.29
N HIS A 26 3.70 6.50 -16.36
CA HIS A 26 5.08 6.96 -16.18
C HIS A 26 6.02 6.20 -17.12
N PRO A 27 6.95 6.89 -17.82
CA PRO A 27 7.82 6.25 -18.83
C PRO A 27 8.79 5.23 -18.25
N GLN A 28 9.18 5.39 -16.98
CA GLN A 28 10.08 4.47 -16.28
C GLN A 28 9.37 3.36 -15.52
N ALA A 29 8.03 3.28 -15.59
CA ALA A 29 7.29 2.19 -14.95
C ALA A 29 7.74 0.82 -15.48
N HIS A 30 8.02 -0.12 -14.58
CA HIS A 30 8.45 -1.46 -14.94
C HIS A 30 7.62 -2.52 -14.22
N THR A 31 6.54 -2.92 -14.86
CA THR A 31 5.55 -3.86 -14.31
C THR A 31 5.29 -5.04 -15.25
N PRO A 32 6.32 -5.84 -15.60
CA PRO A 32 6.22 -6.83 -16.68
C PRO A 32 5.16 -7.91 -16.41
N ASN A 33 4.87 -8.22 -15.16
CA ASN A 33 3.86 -9.21 -14.81
C ASN A 33 2.44 -8.66 -14.96
N MET A 34 2.20 -7.39 -14.55
CA MET A 34 0.92 -6.72 -14.78
C MET A 34 0.68 -6.50 -16.27
N ASP A 35 1.72 -6.11 -17.01
CA ASP A 35 1.66 -5.86 -18.46
C ASP A 35 1.33 -7.16 -19.22
N ARG A 36 1.94 -8.29 -18.82
CA ARG A 36 1.63 -9.59 -19.40
C ARG A 36 0.18 -10.02 -19.09
N LEU A 37 -0.31 -9.78 -17.87
CA LEU A 37 -1.69 -10.08 -17.50
C LEU A 37 -2.66 -9.24 -18.32
N ALA A 38 -2.40 -7.93 -18.45
CA ALA A 38 -3.19 -7.01 -19.26
C ALA A 38 -3.24 -7.41 -20.74
N ALA A 39 -2.09 -7.84 -21.31
CA ALA A 39 -2.00 -8.29 -22.69
C ALA A 39 -2.79 -9.59 -22.97
N GLY A 40 -2.95 -10.44 -21.95
CA GLY A 40 -3.70 -11.69 -22.05
C GLY A 40 -5.17 -11.61 -21.64
N GLY A 41 -5.63 -10.43 -21.20
CA GLY A 41 -6.95 -10.23 -20.61
C GLY A 41 -7.67 -9.00 -21.12
N VAL A 42 -8.51 -8.40 -20.26
CA VAL A 42 -9.21 -7.14 -20.54
C VAL A 42 -8.64 -6.05 -19.64
N LEU A 43 -8.12 -5.00 -20.25
CA LEU A 43 -7.61 -3.82 -19.56
C LEU A 43 -8.69 -2.75 -19.48
N PHE A 44 -9.13 -2.39 -18.26
CA PHE A 44 -10.05 -1.29 -18.01
C PHE A 44 -9.26 0.01 -17.84
N THR A 45 -9.24 0.84 -18.88
CA THR A 45 -8.47 2.10 -18.90
C THR A 45 -9.17 3.28 -18.22
N ASN A 46 -10.43 3.13 -17.86
CA ASN A 46 -11.24 4.16 -17.20
C ASN A 46 -11.95 3.60 -15.95
N ALA A 47 -11.18 2.97 -15.07
CA ALA A 47 -11.68 2.44 -13.80
C ALA A 47 -11.54 3.50 -12.70
N HIS A 48 -12.60 3.67 -11.91
CA HIS A 48 -12.64 4.65 -10.82
C HIS A 48 -12.97 3.99 -9.49
N CYS A 49 -12.28 4.39 -8.41
CA CYS A 49 -12.68 4.03 -7.07
C CYS A 49 -13.84 4.94 -6.59
N VAL A 50 -14.66 4.43 -5.70
CA VAL A 50 -15.79 5.18 -5.13
C VAL A 50 -15.38 6.29 -4.17
N ALA A 51 -14.17 6.20 -3.62
CA ALA A 51 -13.57 7.20 -2.75
C ALA A 51 -12.04 7.01 -2.73
N PRO A 52 -11.24 8.09 -2.79
CA PRO A 52 -9.78 8.03 -2.82
C PRO A 52 -9.21 7.85 -1.39
N ALA A 53 -9.70 6.86 -0.65
CA ALA A 53 -9.25 6.52 0.69
C ALA A 53 -9.46 5.02 0.95
N CYS A 54 -8.51 4.40 1.67
CA CYS A 54 -8.45 2.95 1.85
C CYS A 54 -9.75 2.35 2.41
N ASN A 55 -10.26 2.89 3.53
CA ASN A 55 -11.40 2.32 4.22
C ASN A 55 -12.70 2.36 3.39
N PRO A 56 -13.16 3.52 2.88
CA PRO A 56 -14.40 3.59 2.11
C PRO A 56 -14.30 2.83 0.77
N SER A 57 -13.15 2.91 0.08
CA SER A 57 -12.93 2.16 -1.16
C SER A 57 -13.02 0.66 -0.94
N ARG A 58 -12.28 0.11 0.03
CA ARG A 58 -12.29 -1.33 0.34
C ARG A 58 -13.64 -1.80 0.87
N ALA A 59 -14.30 -0.98 1.70
CA ALA A 59 -15.65 -1.26 2.17
C ALA A 59 -16.63 -1.40 0.98
N ALA A 60 -16.54 -0.53 -0.01
CA ALA A 60 -17.38 -0.59 -1.19
C ALA A 60 -17.08 -1.81 -2.07
N VAL A 61 -15.80 -2.12 -2.31
CA VAL A 61 -15.37 -3.30 -3.09
C VAL A 61 -15.92 -4.59 -2.47
N PHE A 62 -15.76 -4.76 -1.16
CA PHE A 62 -16.18 -6.00 -0.49
C PHE A 62 -17.67 -6.09 -0.19
N SER A 63 -18.38 -4.98 -0.05
CA SER A 63 -19.84 -4.99 0.22
C SER A 63 -20.71 -4.77 -1.02
N GLY A 64 -20.11 -4.31 -2.12
CA GLY A 64 -20.87 -3.86 -3.31
C GLY A 64 -21.77 -2.65 -3.02
N ARG A 65 -21.44 -1.84 -2.00
CA ARG A 65 -22.28 -0.70 -1.56
C ARG A 65 -21.48 0.57 -1.47
N MET A 66 -22.07 1.66 -1.95
CA MET A 66 -21.49 3.00 -1.86
C MET A 66 -21.35 3.48 -0.41
N PRO A 67 -20.41 4.41 -0.12
CA PRO A 67 -20.25 5.02 1.20
C PRO A 67 -21.52 5.60 1.80
N GLY A 68 -22.42 6.16 0.97
CA GLY A 68 -23.73 6.67 1.40
C GLY A 68 -24.65 5.62 2.00
N VAL A 69 -24.48 4.35 1.65
CA VAL A 69 -25.24 3.23 2.20
C VAL A 69 -24.52 2.63 3.42
N THR A 70 -23.21 2.48 3.34
CA THR A 70 -22.43 1.81 4.41
C THR A 70 -22.11 2.73 5.59
N GLY A 71 -22.18 4.04 5.41
CA GLY A 71 -21.74 5.03 6.40
C GLY A 71 -20.21 5.09 6.58
N VAL A 72 -19.44 4.45 5.68
CA VAL A 72 -17.97 4.46 5.70
C VAL A 72 -17.47 5.48 4.69
N TRP A 73 -17.21 6.71 5.16
CA TRP A 73 -16.84 7.85 4.32
C TRP A 73 -15.34 8.14 4.30
N SER A 74 -14.63 7.74 5.35
CA SER A 74 -13.21 8.04 5.54
C SER A 74 -12.50 6.91 6.29
N ASN A 75 -11.18 7.02 6.42
CA ASN A 75 -10.39 6.08 7.23
C ASN A 75 -10.78 6.11 8.71
N GLN A 76 -11.32 7.23 9.20
CA GLN A 76 -11.77 7.44 10.59
C GLN A 76 -13.22 6.99 10.85
N SER A 77 -13.96 6.61 9.82
CA SER A 77 -15.39 6.23 9.98
C SER A 77 -15.61 4.96 10.81
N GLY A 78 -14.56 4.22 11.13
CA GLY A 78 -14.64 2.91 11.77
C GLY A 78 -14.79 1.77 10.76
N SER A 79 -14.88 0.54 11.25
CA SER A 79 -14.94 -0.64 10.38
C SER A 79 -16.28 -0.79 9.67
N LEU A 80 -16.27 -1.40 8.49
CA LEU A 80 -17.49 -1.79 7.76
C LEU A 80 -18.42 -2.66 8.63
N ALA A 81 -17.87 -3.64 9.34
CA ALA A 81 -18.64 -4.51 10.21
C ALA A 81 -19.38 -3.77 11.34
N ARG A 82 -18.84 -2.64 11.81
CA ARG A 82 -19.50 -1.79 12.82
C ARG A 82 -20.54 -0.86 12.19
N ARG A 83 -20.25 -0.29 11.02
CA ARG A 83 -21.11 0.71 10.37
C ARG A 83 -22.26 0.10 9.61
N TYR A 84 -22.03 -1.06 9.01
CA TYR A 84 -22.98 -1.77 8.18
C TYR A 84 -22.92 -3.29 8.47
N PRO A 85 -23.35 -3.73 9.67
CA PRO A 85 -23.18 -5.10 10.15
C PRO A 85 -23.92 -6.14 9.29
N GLN A 86 -24.95 -5.75 8.56
CA GLN A 86 -25.70 -6.60 7.63
C GLN A 86 -25.00 -6.76 6.26
N ALA A 87 -23.79 -6.26 6.11
CA ALA A 87 -23.09 -6.39 4.84
C ALA A 87 -22.82 -7.86 4.49
N ARG A 88 -23.35 -8.31 3.37
CA ARG A 88 -22.93 -9.55 2.74
C ARG A 88 -21.66 -9.27 1.94
N LEU A 89 -20.53 -9.75 2.44
CA LEU A 89 -19.23 -9.48 1.83
C LEU A 89 -19.00 -10.36 0.60
N LEU A 90 -18.16 -9.90 -0.31
CA LEU A 90 -17.75 -10.64 -1.50
C LEU A 90 -17.24 -12.04 -1.14
N SER A 91 -16.36 -12.17 -0.14
CA SER A 91 -15.88 -13.46 0.37
C SER A 91 -17.02 -14.35 0.88
N THR A 92 -17.98 -13.79 1.62
CA THR A 92 -19.15 -14.53 2.09
C THR A 92 -20.00 -15.05 0.92
N ALA A 93 -20.21 -14.21 -0.11
CA ALA A 93 -20.96 -14.60 -1.29
C ALA A 93 -20.30 -15.79 -2.03
N PHE A 94 -18.98 -15.79 -2.12
CA PHE A 94 -18.24 -16.92 -2.70
C PHE A 94 -18.35 -18.18 -1.83
N THR A 95 -18.23 -18.04 -0.50
CA THR A 95 -18.40 -19.19 0.41
C THR A 95 -19.78 -19.82 0.29
N GLU A 96 -20.85 -19.01 0.26
CA GLU A 96 -22.23 -19.47 0.08
C GLU A 96 -22.48 -20.11 -1.30
N SER A 97 -21.67 -19.73 -2.28
CA SER A 97 -21.68 -20.32 -3.63
C SER A 97 -20.84 -21.59 -3.76
N GLY A 98 -20.31 -22.12 -2.64
CA GLY A 98 -19.59 -23.38 -2.60
C GLY A 98 -18.07 -23.28 -2.88
N TYR A 99 -17.52 -22.06 -2.96
CA TYR A 99 -16.09 -21.85 -3.10
C TYR A 99 -15.35 -22.09 -1.80
N GLU A 100 -14.13 -22.59 -1.89
CA GLU A 100 -13.14 -22.42 -0.85
C GLU A 100 -12.66 -20.96 -0.88
N THR A 101 -12.70 -20.26 0.26
CA THR A 101 -12.37 -18.83 0.31
C THR A 101 -11.13 -18.58 1.16
N LEU A 102 -10.09 -18.11 0.51
CA LEU A 102 -8.79 -17.84 1.11
C LEU A 102 -8.46 -16.34 0.94
N GLY A 103 -7.94 -15.73 2.01
CA GLY A 103 -7.57 -14.32 1.98
C GLY A 103 -6.23 -14.05 2.63
N ALA A 104 -5.49 -13.06 2.13
CA ALA A 104 -4.24 -12.60 2.75
C ALA A 104 -4.01 -11.11 2.60
N GLY A 105 -3.29 -10.53 3.57
CA GLY A 105 -2.82 -9.15 3.52
C GLY A 105 -3.89 -8.08 3.73
N LYS A 106 -3.75 -6.92 3.10
CA LYS A 106 -4.66 -5.77 3.27
C LYS A 106 -5.85 -5.86 2.33
N LEU A 107 -6.89 -6.61 2.68
CA LEU A 107 -8.14 -6.70 1.92
C LEU A 107 -9.20 -5.71 2.43
N LEU A 108 -9.39 -5.62 3.73
CA LEU A 108 -10.21 -4.59 4.38
C LEU A 108 -9.31 -3.68 5.24
N HIS A 109 -9.76 -2.48 5.52
CA HIS A 109 -9.00 -1.51 6.32
C HIS A 109 -8.84 -1.95 7.78
N SER A 110 -9.82 -2.64 8.31
CA SER A 110 -9.78 -3.28 9.62
C SER A 110 -10.00 -4.78 9.48
N ARG A 111 -9.52 -5.55 10.44
CA ARG A 111 -9.53 -7.04 10.49
C ARG A 111 -10.69 -7.69 9.71
N GLY A 112 -10.47 -7.95 8.42
CA GLY A 112 -11.46 -8.57 7.52
C GLY A 112 -11.41 -10.09 7.43
N GLY A 113 -10.46 -10.73 8.11
CA GLY A 113 -10.20 -12.16 7.98
C GLY A 113 -11.34 -13.10 8.36
N LYS A 114 -12.29 -12.64 9.19
CA LYS A 114 -13.41 -13.47 9.65
C LYS A 114 -14.41 -13.88 8.56
N SER A 115 -14.39 -13.21 7.40
CA SER A 115 -15.28 -13.51 6.28
C SER A 115 -14.72 -14.52 5.29
N PHE A 116 -13.49 -14.98 5.51
CA PHE A 116 -12.83 -16.01 4.71
C PHE A 116 -12.77 -17.32 5.48
N GLY A 117 -12.73 -18.44 4.78
CA GLY A 117 -12.51 -19.76 5.41
C GLY A 117 -11.12 -19.86 6.03
N GLU A 118 -10.10 -19.30 5.37
CA GLU A 118 -8.75 -19.13 5.92
C GLU A 118 -8.22 -17.74 5.60
N TYR A 119 -7.46 -17.16 6.53
CA TYR A 119 -6.89 -15.83 6.32
C TYR A 119 -5.47 -15.73 6.87
N PHE A 120 -4.53 -15.38 6.00
CA PHE A 120 -3.14 -15.15 6.35
C PHE A 120 -2.90 -13.67 6.64
N GLY A 121 -2.86 -13.32 7.93
CA GLY A 121 -2.55 -11.98 8.41
C GLY A 121 -1.06 -11.81 8.68
N VAL A 122 -0.44 -10.81 8.06
CA VAL A 122 0.97 -10.47 8.24
C VAL A 122 1.14 -8.97 8.33
N SER A 123 2.15 -8.51 9.08
CA SER A 123 2.53 -7.10 9.09
C SER A 123 3.14 -6.73 7.75
N GLN A 124 2.48 -5.86 7.00
CA GLN A 124 2.93 -5.36 5.70
C GLN A 124 3.46 -3.93 5.82
N ARG A 125 2.71 -3.05 6.49
CA ARG A 125 3.02 -1.61 6.58
C ARG A 125 4.43 -1.36 7.11
N TRP A 126 4.78 -1.99 8.21
CA TRP A 126 6.02 -1.77 8.94
C TRP A 126 7.11 -2.81 8.63
N SER A 127 6.86 -3.73 7.69
CA SER A 127 7.93 -4.59 7.22
C SER A 127 8.98 -3.77 6.46
N PRO A 128 10.26 -4.01 6.65
CA PRO A 128 10.88 -5.15 7.33
C PRO A 128 11.30 -4.89 8.80
N LEU A 129 10.59 -4.03 9.54
CA LEU A 129 10.94 -3.78 10.95
C LEU A 129 10.67 -5.01 11.82
N SER A 130 11.54 -5.22 12.81
CA SER A 130 11.29 -6.21 13.84
C SER A 130 10.12 -5.81 14.74
N LYS A 131 9.53 -6.78 15.45
CA LYS A 131 8.51 -6.49 16.46
C LYS A 131 9.09 -5.77 17.69
N GLN A 132 10.41 -5.75 17.83
CA GLN A 132 11.14 -5.14 18.94
C GLN A 132 11.87 -3.89 18.44
N ALA A 133 11.14 -2.88 18.00
CA ALA A 133 11.76 -1.61 17.65
C ALA A 133 12.44 -0.98 18.90
N VAL A 134 13.67 -0.55 18.73
CA VAL A 134 14.50 -0.03 19.83
C VAL A 134 14.22 1.46 20.00
N LYS A 135 13.82 1.87 21.21
CA LYS A 135 13.66 3.28 21.57
C LYS A 135 14.99 3.88 21.96
N TYR A 136 15.39 4.94 21.27
CA TYR A 136 16.54 5.74 21.66
C TYR A 136 16.13 7.16 22.02
N THR A 137 16.84 7.73 22.99
CA THR A 137 16.66 9.12 23.34
C THR A 137 17.31 10.03 22.29
N ARG A 138 16.84 11.29 22.18
CA ARG A 138 17.41 12.28 21.26
C ARG A 138 18.92 12.49 21.40
N LYS A 139 19.52 12.17 22.55
CA LYS A 139 20.96 12.30 22.82
C LYS A 139 21.81 11.27 22.07
N GLU A 140 21.22 10.17 21.66
CA GLU A 140 21.93 9.04 21.04
C GLU A 140 21.85 9.05 19.51
N LEU A 141 21.08 9.99 18.94
CA LEU A 141 20.93 10.10 17.48
C LEU A 141 21.94 11.12 16.94
N PRO A 142 22.65 10.80 15.85
CA PRO A 142 23.54 11.75 15.20
C PRO A 142 22.77 12.89 14.55
N GLY A 143 23.16 14.15 14.84
CA GLY A 143 22.62 15.36 14.25
C GLY A 143 22.00 16.32 15.25
N LYS A 144 21.77 17.57 14.85
CA LYS A 144 21.08 18.57 15.66
C LYS A 144 19.61 18.18 15.81
N ALA A 145 19.19 17.93 17.03
CA ALA A 145 17.85 17.42 17.39
C ALA A 145 16.69 18.38 17.08
N THR A 146 16.96 19.59 16.58
CA THR A 146 15.97 20.66 16.40
C THR A 146 15.35 20.70 15.02
N ASP A 147 16.09 20.29 13.96
CA ASP A 147 15.67 20.59 12.60
C ASP A 147 14.97 19.41 11.92
N ASN A 148 15.36 18.17 12.22
CA ASN A 148 14.72 16.96 11.69
C ASN A 148 14.63 15.89 12.79
N PRO A 149 13.51 15.79 13.52
CA PRO A 149 13.31 14.72 14.47
C PRO A 149 13.55 13.36 13.86
N ARG A 150 14.30 12.51 14.56
CA ARG A 150 14.63 11.15 14.12
C ARG A 150 14.41 10.17 15.23
N HIS A 151 14.17 8.91 14.89
CA HIS A 151 14.12 7.84 15.85
C HIS A 151 14.86 6.60 15.33
N LEU A 152 15.16 5.69 16.22
CA LEU A 152 15.89 4.49 15.91
C LEU A 152 14.96 3.29 16.01
N VAL A 153 15.01 2.45 15.00
CA VAL A 153 14.26 1.21 14.92
C VAL A 153 15.20 0.03 14.71
N GLU A 154 14.67 -1.16 14.80
CA GLU A 154 15.40 -2.38 14.52
C GLU A 154 14.77 -3.08 13.31
N ASP A 155 15.59 -3.44 12.34
CA ASP A 155 15.13 -4.22 11.19
C ASP A 155 14.94 -5.71 11.55
N SER A 156 14.48 -6.50 10.60
CA SER A 156 14.26 -7.95 10.74
C SER A 156 15.51 -8.75 11.14
N ARG A 157 16.70 -8.19 10.90
CA ARG A 157 18.01 -8.79 11.24
C ARG A 157 18.61 -8.26 12.53
N GLY A 158 17.89 -7.46 13.30
CA GLY A 158 18.35 -6.84 14.53
C GLY A 158 19.33 -5.68 14.32
N ARG A 159 19.43 -5.13 13.09
CA ARG A 159 20.29 -3.98 12.83
C ARG A 159 19.55 -2.69 13.15
N LYS A 160 20.28 -1.75 13.76
CA LYS A 160 19.76 -0.44 14.11
C LYS A 160 19.69 0.47 12.89
N VAL A 161 18.53 1.05 12.63
CA VAL A 161 18.26 1.92 11.49
C VAL A 161 17.64 3.23 11.98
N VAL A 162 18.17 4.35 11.52
CA VAL A 162 17.66 5.68 11.85
C VAL A 162 16.57 6.05 10.85
N LEU A 163 15.37 6.36 11.34
CA LEU A 163 14.24 6.83 10.54
C LEU A 163 13.99 8.33 10.75
N PRO A 164 13.39 9.02 9.79
CA PRO A 164 13.02 8.55 8.45
C PRO A 164 14.24 8.36 7.54
N LEU A 165 14.16 7.39 6.61
CA LEU A 165 15.21 7.13 5.62
C LEU A 165 15.37 8.30 4.64
N ASN A 166 14.28 8.95 4.29
CA ASN A 166 14.23 10.12 3.39
C ASN A 166 14.81 11.40 3.99
N ARG A 167 15.21 11.37 5.27
CA ARG A 167 15.79 12.51 6.01
C ARG A 167 14.87 13.73 6.16
N MET A 168 13.60 13.61 5.83
CA MET A 168 12.59 14.61 6.14
C MET A 168 12.25 14.65 7.65
N PRO A 169 11.50 15.64 8.14
CA PRO A 169 11.00 15.61 9.50
C PRO A 169 10.20 14.35 9.80
N SER A 170 10.41 13.76 10.98
CA SER A 170 9.66 12.61 11.44
C SER A 170 8.19 12.95 11.70
N ASP A 171 7.27 12.11 11.26
CA ASP A 171 5.84 12.16 11.61
C ASP A 171 5.53 11.42 12.92
N ARG A 172 6.57 10.96 13.64
CA ARG A 172 6.47 10.18 14.87
C ARG A 172 7.08 10.88 16.07
N LYS A 173 6.51 10.58 17.23
CA LYS A 173 7.13 10.96 18.49
C LYS A 173 8.39 10.12 18.72
N PRO A 174 9.44 10.67 19.35
CA PRO A 174 10.67 9.90 19.61
C PRO A 174 10.49 8.63 20.44
N THR A 175 9.34 8.51 21.12
CA THR A 175 8.98 7.34 21.95
C THR A 175 8.14 6.29 21.21
N GLU A 176 7.72 6.56 19.99
CA GLU A 176 6.98 5.59 19.18
C GLU A 176 7.92 4.55 18.58
N VAL A 177 7.44 3.31 18.54
CA VAL A 177 8.23 2.14 18.06
C VAL A 177 7.84 1.69 16.67
N ASP A 178 6.79 2.30 16.09
CA ASP A 178 6.37 2.06 14.72
C ASP A 178 7.28 2.81 13.74
N GLY A 179 7.26 2.40 12.48
CA GLY A 179 7.96 3.09 11.41
C GLY A 179 7.33 4.42 11.04
N GLU A 180 8.05 5.21 10.28
CA GLU A 180 7.58 6.46 9.69
C GLU A 180 6.49 6.21 8.66
N SER A 181 5.40 6.98 8.70
CA SER A 181 4.36 6.88 7.68
C SER A 181 4.75 7.60 6.39
N PHE A 182 5.37 8.77 6.50
CA PHE A 182 5.80 9.58 5.36
C PHE A 182 7.29 9.41 5.12
N ASP A 183 7.66 8.23 4.62
CA ASP A 183 9.06 7.84 4.42
C ASP A 183 9.23 6.99 3.16
N TRP A 184 10.45 6.98 2.62
CA TRP A 184 10.85 6.18 1.47
C TRP A 184 12.33 5.84 1.49
N GLY A 185 12.65 4.64 0.98
CA GLY A 185 14.01 4.16 0.87
C GLY A 185 14.13 2.65 0.74
N GLY A 186 15.29 2.24 0.23
CA GLY A 186 15.64 0.83 0.04
C GLY A 186 16.22 0.19 1.30
N TRP A 187 15.81 -1.04 1.59
CA TRP A 187 16.28 -1.83 2.72
C TRP A 187 17.19 -2.96 2.26
N ASP A 188 18.32 -3.16 2.96
CA ASP A 188 19.28 -4.23 2.69
C ASP A 188 18.93 -5.50 3.47
N VAL A 189 17.75 -6.02 3.24
CA VAL A 189 17.22 -7.25 3.86
C VAL A 189 16.66 -8.17 2.77
N PRO A 190 16.47 -9.47 3.04
CA PRO A 190 15.83 -10.38 2.11
C PRO A 190 14.40 -9.94 1.77
N ASP A 191 13.96 -10.24 0.56
CA ASP A 191 12.59 -10.00 0.13
C ASP A 191 11.57 -10.66 1.06
N THR A 192 11.88 -11.85 1.58
CA THR A 192 11.05 -12.63 2.52
C THR A 192 10.74 -11.91 3.83
N ASP A 193 11.49 -10.85 4.17
CA ASP A 193 11.22 -10.03 5.35
C ASP A 193 10.09 -9.02 5.12
N PHE A 194 9.69 -8.82 3.84
CA PHE A 194 8.56 -7.99 3.51
C PHE A 194 7.25 -8.75 3.57
N GLY A 195 6.22 -8.09 4.12
CA GLY A 195 4.92 -8.69 4.26
C GLY A 195 4.25 -9.05 2.93
N ASP A 196 4.47 -8.26 1.89
CA ASP A 196 3.91 -8.52 0.56
C ASP A 196 4.52 -9.76 -0.09
N THR A 197 5.82 -10.00 0.07
CA THR A 197 6.45 -11.26 -0.36
C THR A 197 5.88 -12.46 0.39
N ARG A 198 5.69 -12.33 1.71
CA ARG A 198 5.16 -13.43 2.52
C ARG A 198 3.74 -13.83 2.16
N ILE A 199 2.86 -12.87 1.81
CA ILE A 199 1.52 -13.22 1.32
C ILE A 199 1.57 -13.88 -0.05
N THR A 200 2.53 -13.49 -0.92
CA THR A 200 2.76 -14.11 -2.21
C THR A 200 3.19 -15.57 -2.07
N ASP A 201 4.18 -15.83 -1.22
CA ASP A 201 4.67 -17.20 -0.97
C ASP A 201 3.57 -18.09 -0.40
N TRP A 202 2.78 -17.57 0.56
CA TRP A 202 1.62 -18.27 1.09
C TRP A 202 0.59 -18.58 0.00
N ALA A 203 0.26 -17.60 -0.85
CA ALA A 203 -0.70 -17.78 -1.93
C ALA A 203 -0.24 -18.82 -2.96
N ILE A 204 1.06 -18.82 -3.32
CA ILE A 204 1.65 -19.82 -4.20
C ILE A 204 1.52 -21.22 -3.58
N GLY A 205 1.76 -21.35 -2.28
CA GLY A 205 1.52 -22.61 -1.56
C GLY A 205 0.07 -23.07 -1.68
N LYS A 206 -0.89 -22.20 -1.40
CA LYS A 206 -2.32 -22.50 -1.49
C LYS A 206 -2.79 -22.85 -2.90
N LEU A 207 -2.25 -22.21 -3.93
CA LEU A 207 -2.54 -22.57 -5.33
C LEU A 207 -2.04 -23.96 -5.70
N LYS A 208 -0.90 -24.40 -5.13
CA LYS A 208 -0.37 -25.76 -5.32
C LYS A 208 -1.18 -26.84 -4.57
N GLU A 209 -1.78 -26.47 -3.45
CA GLU A 209 -2.60 -27.33 -2.60
C GLU A 209 -4.07 -27.38 -3.06
N ALA A 210 -4.47 -26.54 -4.03
CA ALA A 210 -5.86 -26.41 -4.46
C ALA A 210 -6.45 -27.75 -4.92
N GLY A 211 -7.54 -28.16 -4.26
CA GLY A 211 -8.27 -29.40 -4.55
C GLY A 211 -9.38 -29.22 -5.60
N ASP A 212 -10.41 -30.07 -5.48
CA ASP A 212 -11.52 -30.11 -6.44
C ASP A 212 -12.55 -28.98 -6.24
N LYS A 213 -12.58 -28.33 -5.10
CA LYS A 213 -13.47 -27.17 -4.88
C LYS A 213 -13.01 -25.97 -5.70
N PRO A 214 -13.93 -25.17 -6.26
CA PRO A 214 -13.54 -23.89 -6.85
C PRO A 214 -12.96 -22.97 -5.77
N LEU A 215 -11.90 -22.28 -6.12
CA LEU A 215 -11.16 -21.42 -5.19
C LEU A 215 -11.46 -19.94 -5.45
N PHE A 216 -11.77 -19.19 -4.40
CA PHE A 216 -11.70 -17.74 -4.36
C PHE A 216 -10.50 -17.34 -3.49
N LEU A 217 -9.40 -16.94 -4.11
CA LEU A 217 -8.18 -16.49 -3.44
C LEU A 217 -8.05 -14.97 -3.57
N ALA A 218 -8.12 -14.26 -2.45
CA ALA A 218 -8.00 -12.81 -2.41
C ALA A 218 -6.69 -12.37 -1.74
N LEU A 219 -5.93 -11.52 -2.43
CA LEU A 219 -4.65 -10.99 -1.96
C LEU A 219 -4.71 -9.46 -1.91
N GLY A 220 -4.30 -8.89 -0.79
CA GLY A 220 -4.20 -7.44 -0.60
C GLY A 220 -2.75 -7.01 -0.41
N TYR A 221 -2.10 -6.53 -1.46
CA TYR A 221 -0.76 -5.95 -1.38
C TYR A 221 -0.79 -4.58 -0.76
N TYR A 222 0.21 -4.29 0.06
CA TYR A 222 0.31 -3.01 0.76
C TYR A 222 1.05 -1.96 -0.07
N ARG A 223 2.15 -2.34 -0.73
CA ARG A 223 2.91 -1.41 -1.59
C ARG A 223 2.16 -1.20 -2.90
N PRO A 224 2.21 0.05 -3.46
CA PRO A 224 3.02 1.21 -3.11
C PRO A 224 2.43 2.19 -2.06
N HIS A 225 1.52 1.79 -1.18
CA HIS A 225 1.12 2.66 -0.05
C HIS A 225 2.34 3.03 0.82
N ILE A 226 2.39 4.27 1.30
CA ILE A 226 3.43 4.77 2.19
C ILE A 226 3.51 3.98 3.53
N PRO A 227 4.71 3.80 4.09
CA PRO A 227 6.01 4.23 3.60
C PRO A 227 6.42 3.47 2.34
N LEU A 228 7.11 4.16 1.41
CA LEU A 228 7.58 3.56 0.16
C LEU A 228 8.89 2.81 0.42
N TRP A 229 8.78 1.69 1.08
CA TRP A 229 9.88 0.82 1.45
C TRP A 229 9.86 -0.46 0.63
N ALA A 230 10.98 -0.79 0.00
CA ALA A 230 11.16 -2.02 -0.74
C ALA A 230 12.61 -2.54 -0.58
N PRO A 231 12.92 -3.78 -0.95
CA PRO A 231 14.30 -4.24 -1.06
C PRO A 231 15.13 -3.30 -1.93
N ARG A 232 16.37 -3.02 -1.51
CA ARG A 232 17.25 -2.03 -2.18
C ARG A 232 17.43 -2.29 -3.66
N ARG A 233 17.47 -3.55 -4.09
CA ARG A 233 17.63 -3.91 -5.51
C ARG A 233 16.58 -3.29 -6.45
N PHE A 234 15.38 -2.98 -5.95
CA PHE A 234 14.35 -2.29 -6.74
C PHE A 234 14.66 -0.80 -6.91
N PHE A 235 15.29 -0.17 -5.93
CA PHE A 235 15.77 1.20 -6.02
C PHE A 235 17.00 1.32 -6.92
N ASP A 236 17.90 0.32 -6.92
CA ASP A 236 19.13 0.35 -7.71
C ASP A 236 18.84 0.45 -9.21
N ARG A 237 17.68 -0.03 -9.65
CA ARG A 237 17.23 0.11 -11.03
C ARG A 237 17.12 1.57 -11.50
N PHE A 238 16.81 2.50 -10.60
CA PHE A 238 16.59 3.91 -10.92
C PHE A 238 17.82 4.78 -10.69
N ARG A 239 18.89 4.25 -10.10
CA ARG A 239 20.12 5.02 -9.77
C ARG A 239 20.89 5.52 -11.00
N GLU A 240 20.86 4.78 -12.10
CA GLU A 240 21.63 5.09 -13.31
C GLU A 240 20.81 5.92 -14.32
N SER A 241 19.52 5.99 -14.14
CA SER A 241 18.66 6.84 -14.95
C SER A 241 18.46 8.17 -14.24
N SER A 242 18.76 9.29 -14.91
CA SER A 242 18.25 10.59 -14.47
C SER A 242 16.73 10.51 -14.45
N GLY A 243 16.15 10.29 -13.25
CA GLY A 243 14.73 9.99 -13.09
C GLY A 243 13.87 11.05 -13.79
N GLU A 244 13.01 10.61 -14.70
CA GLU A 244 12.03 11.51 -15.28
C GLU A 244 11.01 11.88 -14.22
N LEU A 245 10.84 13.17 -13.98
CA LEU A 245 9.80 13.67 -13.09
C LEU A 245 8.48 13.79 -13.84
N PRO A 246 7.36 13.45 -13.23
CA PRO A 246 6.07 13.68 -13.83
C PRO A 246 5.87 15.19 -14.08
N PRO A 247 5.20 15.59 -15.16
CA PRO A 247 4.94 16.98 -15.45
C PRO A 247 4.10 17.61 -14.32
N VAL A 248 4.57 18.77 -13.82
CA VAL A 248 3.86 19.53 -12.79
C VAL A 248 3.35 20.84 -13.42
N LYS A 249 2.05 21.07 -13.35
CA LYS A 249 1.44 22.31 -13.80
C LYS A 249 1.55 23.37 -12.71
N GLY A 250 2.47 24.31 -12.86
CA GLY A 250 2.80 25.30 -11.83
C GLY A 250 1.64 26.20 -11.37
N ALA A 251 0.61 26.38 -12.21
CA ALA A 251 -0.56 27.22 -11.93
C ALA A 251 -1.84 26.42 -11.71
N ASP A 252 -1.74 25.12 -11.40
CA ASP A 252 -2.88 24.20 -11.36
C ASP A 252 -3.96 24.58 -10.33
N LEU A 253 -3.58 25.27 -9.27
CA LEU A 253 -4.53 25.71 -8.24
C LEU A 253 -5.20 27.07 -8.54
N ASN A 254 -4.84 27.73 -9.64
CA ASN A 254 -5.32 29.11 -9.91
C ASN A 254 -6.80 29.17 -10.28
N ASP A 255 -7.33 28.09 -10.86
CA ASP A 255 -8.74 27.96 -11.23
C ASP A 255 -9.64 27.52 -10.07
N LEU A 256 -9.06 27.18 -8.91
CA LEU A 256 -9.82 26.78 -7.72
C LEU A 256 -10.29 28.00 -6.93
N GLY A 257 -11.50 27.91 -6.39
CA GLY A 257 -11.99 28.83 -5.34
C GLY A 257 -11.17 28.69 -4.06
N GLU A 258 -11.38 29.63 -3.11
CA GLU A 258 -10.63 29.69 -1.85
C GLU A 258 -10.62 28.37 -1.07
N MET A 259 -11.79 27.74 -0.92
CA MET A 259 -11.92 26.48 -0.20
C MET A 259 -11.20 25.32 -0.91
N GLY A 260 -11.29 25.25 -2.24
CA GLY A 260 -10.56 24.24 -3.03
C GLY A 260 -9.05 24.39 -2.89
N ARG A 261 -8.52 25.63 -2.95
CA ARG A 261 -7.09 25.90 -2.69
C ARG A 261 -6.66 25.52 -1.28
N LYS A 262 -7.50 25.80 -0.28
CA LYS A 262 -7.24 25.41 1.10
C LYS A 262 -7.11 23.89 1.22
N TRP A 263 -8.05 23.14 0.70
CA TRP A 263 -8.03 21.67 0.73
C TRP A 263 -6.85 21.09 -0.04
N ALA A 264 -6.55 21.61 -1.22
CA ALA A 264 -5.41 21.14 -2.02
C ALA A 264 -4.04 21.36 -1.36
N ARG A 265 -3.94 22.35 -0.46
CA ARG A 265 -2.72 22.66 0.28
C ARG A 265 -2.64 22.04 1.67
N GLU A 266 -3.73 21.45 2.15
CA GLU A 266 -3.77 20.81 3.46
C GLU A 266 -2.95 19.53 3.45
N ALA A 267 -1.97 19.42 4.32
CA ALA A 267 -1.19 18.19 4.48
C ALA A 267 -2.04 17.11 5.15
N VAL A 268 -2.23 15.99 4.47
CA VAL A 268 -3.00 14.84 4.98
C VAL A 268 -2.14 13.91 5.83
N THR A 269 -0.82 14.00 5.68
CA THR A 269 0.22 13.26 6.40
C THR A 269 1.31 14.22 6.88
N ALA A 270 2.48 13.71 7.26
CA ALA A 270 3.61 14.53 7.75
C ALA A 270 4.15 15.56 6.74
N GLY A 271 3.75 15.49 5.46
CA GLY A 271 4.24 16.40 4.45
C GLY A 271 3.26 16.63 3.30
N SER A 272 3.56 17.64 2.51
CA SER A 272 2.89 17.99 1.26
C SER A 272 3.90 17.94 0.12
N HIS A 273 3.44 18.06 -1.13
CA HIS A 273 4.33 18.18 -2.29
C HIS A 273 5.33 19.34 -2.11
N ALA A 274 4.87 20.49 -1.61
CA ALA A 274 5.74 21.63 -1.33
C ALA A 274 6.86 21.29 -0.34
N THR A 275 6.54 20.57 0.74
CA THR A 275 7.52 20.10 1.73
C THR A 275 8.53 19.12 1.10
N VAL A 276 8.05 18.20 0.26
CA VAL A 276 8.93 17.24 -0.44
C VAL A 276 9.92 17.95 -1.35
N VAL A 277 9.46 18.97 -2.07
CA VAL A 277 10.31 19.81 -2.96
C VAL A 277 11.30 20.64 -2.12
N GLU A 278 10.85 21.27 -1.05
CA GLU A 278 11.69 22.08 -0.14
C GLU A 278 12.87 21.26 0.44
N TYR A 279 12.62 19.99 0.77
CA TYR A 279 13.66 19.08 1.27
C TYR A 279 14.47 18.40 0.14
N GLY A 280 14.25 18.75 -1.12
CA GLY A 280 14.94 18.17 -2.28
C GLY A 280 14.65 16.68 -2.49
N GLN A 281 13.51 16.20 -2.04
CA GLN A 281 13.14 14.79 -2.02
C GLN A 281 12.19 14.37 -3.15
N TRP A 282 11.83 15.29 -4.07
CA TRP A 282 10.81 14.99 -5.07
C TRP A 282 11.19 13.82 -5.98
N GLN A 283 12.41 13.85 -6.54
CA GLN A 283 12.91 12.77 -7.38
C GLN A 283 12.99 11.44 -6.62
N ALA A 284 13.56 11.46 -5.41
CA ALA A 284 13.66 10.25 -4.58
C ALA A 284 12.30 9.64 -4.22
N ALA A 285 11.27 10.48 -4.02
CA ALA A 285 9.91 10.01 -3.76
C ALA A 285 9.28 9.35 -5.00
N VAL A 286 9.48 9.92 -6.20
CA VAL A 286 9.01 9.34 -7.47
C VAL A 286 9.69 7.99 -7.71
N GLU A 287 11.02 7.93 -7.60
CA GLU A 287 11.79 6.69 -7.75
C GLU A 287 11.34 5.62 -6.75
N ALA A 288 11.07 6.02 -5.51
CA ALA A 288 10.60 5.10 -4.48
C ALA A 288 9.21 4.52 -4.79
N TYR A 289 8.30 5.33 -5.33
CA TYR A 289 7.01 4.85 -5.77
C TYR A 289 7.16 3.82 -6.90
N LEU A 290 7.98 4.11 -7.90
CA LEU A 290 8.29 3.20 -9.00
C LEU A 290 8.96 1.91 -8.49
N ALA A 291 9.90 2.02 -7.55
CA ALA A 291 10.56 0.86 -6.94
C ALA A 291 9.59 -0.03 -6.16
N CYS A 292 8.59 0.57 -5.49
CA CYS A 292 7.55 -0.18 -4.79
C CYS A 292 6.50 -0.80 -5.71
N THR A 293 6.41 -0.36 -6.97
CA THR A 293 5.47 -0.86 -7.96
C THR A 293 6.08 -1.95 -8.85
N THR A 294 7.43 -1.97 -8.96
CA THR A 294 8.22 -2.96 -9.71
C THR A 294 8.25 -4.32 -9.03
#